data_08d460c970f8e8b7f35c5553dbe42af3
#
_entry.id   08d460c970f8e8b7f35c5553dbe42af3
#
_cell.length_a   1.000
_cell.length_b   1.000
_cell.length_c   1.000
_cell.angle_alpha   90.00
_cell.angle_beta   90.00
_cell.angle_gamma   90.00
#
_symmetry.space_group_name_H-M   'P 1'
#
loop_
_entity.id
_entity.type
_entity.pdbx_description
1 polymer ?
#
loop_
_entity_poly.entity_id
_entity_poly.type
_entity_poly.pdbx_seq_one_letter_code
_entity_poly.pdbx_strand_id
1 'polypeptide(L)'
;PMELFYNWDDKDLTNALEELGIATLYSKTGKLVSTTPYIEEVLKCDLFVDFSGEMWGYHADLVGKNRFLVGLIKDRVAQLLKKPTVMLAGSQGRFPDPNIKKFAKEVFENFSLVANREAETGKLLIEDGFDVSNLKNFACPAFLFKPASDDEIAPILKKENIDVNKNNKVGFILCGFNMTEAPY
;
A
#
# COMPACT_ATOMS: atom_id res chain seq x y z
N PRO A 1 5.91 -1.97 -15.27
CA PRO A 1 5.00 -3.08 -15.16
C PRO A 1 4.61 -3.34 -13.73
N MET A 2 3.32 -3.58 -13.52
CA MET A 2 2.76 -3.76 -12.19
C MET A 2 3.33 -4.96 -11.42
N GLU A 3 3.77 -5.97 -12.13
CA GLU A 3 4.36 -7.18 -11.54
C GLU A 3 5.63 -6.93 -10.71
N LEU A 4 6.29 -5.80 -10.91
CA LEU A 4 7.47 -5.44 -10.10
C LEU A 4 7.11 -5.00 -8.67
N PHE A 5 5.85 -4.66 -8.41
CA PHE A 5 5.41 -4.02 -7.17
C PHE A 5 4.48 -4.88 -6.32
N TYR A 6 3.93 -5.97 -6.88
CA TYR A 6 2.96 -6.81 -6.20
C TYR A 6 3.47 -8.23 -6.03
N ASN A 7 3.17 -8.81 -4.89
CA ASN A 7 3.46 -10.21 -4.61
C ASN A 7 2.41 -11.11 -5.27
N TRP A 8 2.66 -11.50 -6.50
CA TRP A 8 1.86 -12.47 -7.25
C TRP A 8 2.53 -13.85 -7.33
N ASP A 9 3.85 -13.91 -7.11
CA ASP A 9 4.68 -15.11 -7.18
C ASP A 9 5.35 -15.37 -5.82
N ASP A 10 5.55 -16.62 -5.47
CA ASP A 10 6.27 -17.03 -4.24
C ASP A 10 7.73 -16.54 -4.24
N LYS A 11 8.28 -16.20 -5.40
CA LYS A 11 9.62 -15.61 -5.54
C LYS A 11 9.70 -14.15 -5.13
N ASP A 12 8.58 -13.44 -5.06
CA ASP A 12 8.59 -12.01 -4.81
C ASP A 12 9.19 -11.65 -3.45
N LEU A 13 8.93 -12.46 -2.42
CA LEU A 13 9.57 -12.29 -1.12
C LEU A 13 11.08 -12.51 -1.20
N THR A 14 11.54 -13.54 -1.91
CA THR A 14 12.97 -13.80 -2.10
C THR A 14 13.65 -12.66 -2.83
N ASN A 15 13.05 -12.17 -3.90
CA ASN A 15 13.54 -11.03 -4.65
C ASN A 15 13.60 -9.75 -3.79
N ALA A 16 12.55 -9.49 -3.01
CA ALA A 16 12.51 -8.34 -2.11
C ALA A 16 13.61 -8.40 -1.03
N LEU A 17 13.89 -9.58 -0.48
CA LEU A 17 14.97 -9.76 0.50
C LEU A 17 16.34 -9.58 -0.14
N GLU A 18 16.56 -10.03 -1.37
CA GLU A 18 17.79 -9.77 -2.13
C GLU A 18 17.98 -8.25 -2.33
N GLU A 19 16.95 -7.56 -2.78
CA GLU A 19 16.95 -6.11 -2.98
C GLU A 19 17.23 -5.35 -1.68
N LEU A 20 16.67 -5.82 -0.56
CA LEU A 20 16.95 -5.25 0.76
C LEU A 20 18.44 -5.39 1.13
N GLY A 21 19.04 -6.54 0.82
CA GLY A 21 20.48 -6.78 1.02
C GLY A 21 21.34 -5.82 0.20
N ILE A 22 21.03 -5.67 -1.09
CA ILE A 22 21.72 -4.76 -2.02
C ILE A 22 21.61 -3.31 -1.54
N ALA A 23 20.39 -2.85 -1.20
CA ALA A 23 20.15 -1.50 -0.74
C ALA A 23 20.79 -1.21 0.62
N THR A 24 20.83 -2.20 1.52
CA THR A 24 21.52 -2.09 2.81
C THR A 24 23.02 -1.87 2.61
N LEU A 25 23.64 -2.62 1.70
CA LEU A 25 25.05 -2.44 1.40
C LEU A 25 25.33 -1.09 0.72
N TYR A 26 24.46 -0.68 -0.21
CA TYR A 26 24.54 0.64 -0.83
C TYR A 26 24.43 1.76 0.21
N SER A 27 23.49 1.67 1.13
CA SER A 27 23.31 2.67 2.19
C SER A 27 24.56 2.86 3.05
N LYS A 28 25.33 1.79 3.29
CA LYS A 28 26.56 1.79 4.12
C LYS A 28 27.80 2.22 3.36
N THR A 29 27.89 1.86 2.09
CA THR A 29 29.14 1.98 1.32
C THR A 29 29.09 3.03 0.21
N GLY A 30 27.91 3.45 -0.20
CA GLY A 30 27.68 4.29 -1.37
C GLY A 30 27.91 3.56 -2.70
N LYS A 31 28.16 2.24 -2.67
CA LYS A 31 28.46 1.45 -3.88
C LYS A 31 27.35 0.46 -4.18
N LEU A 32 26.82 0.51 -5.38
CA LEU A 32 25.88 -0.48 -5.89
C LEU A 32 26.66 -1.70 -6.39
N VAL A 33 26.49 -2.83 -5.71
CA VAL A 33 27.23 -4.07 -6.06
C VAL A 33 26.47 -4.96 -7.02
N SER A 34 25.17 -4.81 -7.10
CA SER A 34 24.25 -5.52 -7.99
C SER A 34 23.01 -4.67 -8.20
N THR A 35 22.17 -5.04 -9.15
CA THR A 35 20.92 -4.35 -9.43
C THR A 35 19.84 -5.34 -9.81
N THR A 36 18.59 -4.91 -9.64
CA THR A 36 17.38 -5.58 -10.13
C THR A 36 16.53 -4.57 -10.89
N PRO A 37 15.57 -5.01 -11.69
CA PRO A 37 14.66 -4.07 -12.38
C PRO A 37 13.98 -3.09 -11.43
N TYR A 38 13.62 -3.53 -10.22
CA TYR A 38 13.04 -2.66 -9.20
C TYR A 38 14.01 -1.58 -8.72
N ILE A 39 15.24 -1.97 -8.37
CA ILE A 39 16.29 -1.04 -7.92
C ILE A 39 16.61 -0.02 -9.03
N GLU A 40 16.67 -0.46 -10.27
CA GLU A 40 16.92 0.42 -11.42
C GLU A 40 15.85 1.48 -11.59
N GLU A 41 14.57 1.10 -11.46
CA GLU A 41 13.46 2.07 -11.53
C GLU A 41 13.45 3.01 -10.33
N VAL A 42 13.67 2.50 -9.12
CA VAL A 42 13.76 3.35 -7.92
C VAL A 42 14.91 4.36 -8.04
N LEU A 43 16.05 3.96 -8.58
CA LEU A 43 17.19 4.89 -8.75
C LEU A 43 16.91 6.02 -9.75
N LYS A 44 16.03 5.81 -10.73
CA LYS A 44 15.64 6.82 -11.73
C LYS A 44 14.64 7.83 -11.20
N CYS A 45 13.86 7.49 -10.16
CA CYS A 45 12.82 8.38 -9.65
C CYS A 45 13.39 9.44 -8.69
N ASP A 46 12.71 10.58 -8.58
CA ASP A 46 13.02 11.63 -7.60
C ASP A 46 12.23 11.46 -6.32
N LEU A 47 11.10 10.78 -6.39
CA LEU A 47 10.18 10.53 -5.28
C LEU A 47 9.59 9.12 -5.43
N PHE A 48 9.62 8.35 -4.36
CA PHE A 48 8.92 7.08 -4.28
C PHE A 48 7.57 7.28 -3.58
N VAL A 49 6.50 6.81 -4.20
CA VAL A 49 5.14 6.93 -3.65
C VAL A 49 4.56 5.54 -3.42
N ASP A 50 4.33 5.20 -2.16
CA ASP A 50 3.48 4.07 -1.81
C ASP A 50 2.01 4.51 -1.85
N PHE A 51 1.23 3.89 -2.69
CA PHE A 51 -0.21 4.10 -2.83
C PHE A 51 -0.98 2.79 -2.57
N SER A 52 -0.43 1.93 -1.74
CA SER A 52 -0.96 0.58 -1.48
C SER A 52 -2.23 0.58 -0.61
N GLY A 53 -2.55 1.71 0.02
CA GLY A 53 -3.79 1.87 0.78
C GLY A 53 -3.84 0.99 2.03
N GLU A 54 -4.60 -0.11 1.99
CA GLU A 54 -4.83 -1.03 3.12
C GLU A 54 -3.77 -2.13 3.24
N MET A 55 -2.70 -2.06 2.46
CA MET A 55 -1.70 -3.14 2.40
C MET A 55 -0.75 -3.18 3.59
N TRP A 56 -0.92 -2.28 4.58
CA TRP A 56 -0.13 -2.25 5.80
C TRP A 56 -0.91 -2.81 6.99
N GLY A 57 -0.36 -3.83 7.63
CA GLY A 57 -0.91 -4.44 8.83
C GLY A 57 -1.27 -5.91 8.68
N TYR A 58 -1.70 -6.53 9.76
CA TYR A 58 -1.99 -7.95 9.84
C TYR A 58 -3.01 -8.41 8.80
N HIS A 59 -4.06 -7.62 8.58
CA HIS A 59 -5.13 -7.96 7.63
C HIS A 59 -4.68 -7.93 6.16
N ALA A 60 -3.57 -7.28 5.85
CA ALA A 60 -3.06 -7.19 4.48
C ALA A 60 -2.52 -8.53 3.94
N ASP A 61 -2.29 -9.50 4.80
CA ASP A 61 -1.76 -10.83 4.44
C ASP A 61 -2.87 -11.89 4.25
N LEU A 62 -4.13 -11.45 4.18
CA LEU A 62 -5.30 -12.32 4.02
C LEU A 62 -5.26 -13.23 2.79
N VAL A 63 -4.47 -12.87 1.79
CA VAL A 63 -4.31 -13.67 0.57
C VAL A 63 -3.14 -14.68 0.69
N GLY A 64 -2.44 -14.69 1.82
CA GLY A 64 -1.45 -15.70 2.16
C GLY A 64 -0.18 -15.71 1.32
N LYS A 65 0.22 -14.57 0.76
CA LYS A 65 1.41 -14.46 -0.11
C LYS A 65 2.45 -13.44 0.37
N ASN A 66 2.48 -13.14 1.65
CA ASN A 66 3.39 -12.17 2.25
C ASN A 66 3.34 -10.78 1.57
N ARG A 67 2.19 -10.39 1.01
CA ARG A 67 2.03 -9.14 0.26
C ARG A 67 2.42 -7.92 1.09
N PHE A 68 1.98 -7.91 2.34
CA PHE A 68 2.34 -6.86 3.29
C PHE A 68 3.86 -6.79 3.50
N LEU A 69 4.50 -7.91 3.76
CA LEU A 69 5.94 -7.97 4.03
C LEU A 69 6.75 -7.54 2.80
N VAL A 70 6.35 -7.98 1.60
CA VAL A 70 6.99 -7.56 0.35
C VAL A 70 6.86 -6.05 0.15
N GLY A 71 5.67 -5.48 0.33
CA GLY A 71 5.45 -4.03 0.23
C GLY A 71 6.34 -3.26 1.20
N LEU A 72 6.34 -3.66 2.48
CA LEU A 72 7.14 -3.07 3.53
C LEU A 72 8.66 -3.11 3.21
N ILE A 73 9.14 -4.22 2.65
CA ILE A 73 10.53 -4.35 2.21
C ILE A 73 10.81 -3.43 1.03
N LYS A 74 9.91 -3.32 0.06
CA LYS A 74 10.06 -2.42 -1.10
C LYS A 74 10.18 -0.95 -0.67
N ASP A 75 9.33 -0.50 0.27
CA ASP A 75 9.44 0.83 0.85
C ASP A 75 10.83 1.04 1.48
N ARG A 76 11.28 0.06 2.27
CA ARG A 76 12.59 0.15 2.93
C ARG A 76 13.74 0.20 1.93
N VAL A 77 13.68 -0.55 0.86
CA VAL A 77 14.67 -0.52 -0.24
C VAL A 77 14.77 0.90 -0.81
N ALA A 78 13.65 1.55 -1.12
CA ALA A 78 13.65 2.92 -1.64
C ALA A 78 14.30 3.90 -0.65
N GLN A 79 14.00 3.78 0.64
CA GLN A 79 14.60 4.60 1.70
C GLN A 79 16.11 4.40 1.81
N LEU A 80 16.59 3.15 1.76
CA LEU A 80 18.01 2.82 1.81
C LEU A 80 18.77 3.29 0.57
N LEU A 81 18.10 3.35 -0.58
CA LEU A 81 18.61 3.96 -1.81
C LEU A 81 18.56 5.49 -1.79
N LYS A 82 18.25 6.09 -0.63
CA LYS A 82 18.21 7.54 -0.39
C LYS A 82 17.15 8.28 -1.21
N LYS A 83 16.07 7.62 -1.55
CA LYS A 83 14.95 8.29 -2.19
C LYS A 83 13.98 8.82 -1.13
N PRO A 84 13.47 10.06 -1.28
CA PRO A 84 12.33 10.50 -0.49
C PRO A 84 11.15 9.55 -0.72
N THR A 85 10.51 9.13 0.36
CA THR A 85 9.36 8.23 0.29
C THR A 85 8.14 8.87 0.93
N VAL A 86 6.99 8.73 0.29
CA VAL A 86 5.71 9.17 0.85
C VAL A 86 4.69 8.05 0.72
N MET A 87 3.84 7.92 1.72
CA MET A 87 2.67 7.04 1.66
C MET A 87 1.42 7.90 1.43
N LEU A 88 0.63 7.56 0.42
CA LEU A 88 -0.62 8.24 0.11
C LEU A 88 -1.82 7.32 0.33
N ALA A 89 -2.88 7.89 0.87
CA ALA A 89 -4.14 7.18 1.15
C ALA A 89 -3.98 5.97 2.09
N GLY A 90 -3.03 6.04 3.01
CA GLY A 90 -2.76 5.00 3.98
C GLY A 90 -3.97 4.70 4.87
N SER A 91 -4.13 3.43 5.21
CA SER A 91 -5.08 2.92 6.21
C SER A 91 -4.43 1.69 6.84
N GLN A 92 -3.44 1.96 7.68
CA GLN A 92 -2.63 0.92 8.30
C GLN A 92 -3.43 0.21 9.39
N GLY A 93 -3.22 -1.10 9.50
CA GLY A 93 -3.82 -1.91 10.54
C GLY A 93 -2.90 -2.15 11.72
N ARG A 94 -3.30 -3.09 12.57
CA ARG A 94 -2.51 -3.52 13.72
C ARG A 94 -1.41 -4.50 13.30
N PHE A 95 -0.37 -4.58 14.12
CA PHE A 95 0.82 -5.40 13.91
C PHE A 95 1.00 -6.37 15.09
N PRO A 96 0.37 -7.56 15.08
CA PRO A 96 0.43 -8.49 16.19
C PRO A 96 1.81 -9.15 16.34
N ASP A 97 2.54 -9.39 15.25
CA ASP A 97 3.88 -9.94 15.31
C ASP A 97 4.90 -8.87 15.75
N PRO A 98 5.65 -9.08 16.86
CA PRO A 98 6.59 -8.09 17.39
C PRO A 98 7.75 -7.77 16.44
N ASN A 99 8.21 -8.74 15.66
CA ASN A 99 9.35 -8.55 14.75
C ASN A 99 8.92 -7.75 13.52
N ILE A 100 7.77 -8.10 12.97
CA ILE A 100 7.17 -7.36 11.86
C ILE A 100 6.82 -5.94 12.33
N LYS A 101 6.22 -5.78 13.50
CA LYS A 101 5.94 -4.47 14.10
C LYS A 101 7.21 -3.62 14.23
N LYS A 102 8.30 -4.19 14.72
CA LYS A 102 9.57 -3.46 14.84
C LYS A 102 10.08 -2.98 13.49
N PHE A 103 10.04 -3.83 12.48
CA PHE A 103 10.44 -3.48 11.12
C PHE A 103 9.50 -2.45 10.49
N ALA A 104 8.18 -2.62 10.67
CA ALA A 104 7.19 -1.66 10.21
C ALA A 104 7.39 -0.26 10.81
N LYS A 105 7.73 -0.16 12.11
CA LYS A 105 8.08 1.11 12.76
C LYS A 105 9.28 1.77 12.09
N GLU A 106 10.36 1.02 11.87
CA GLU A 106 11.54 1.53 11.20
C GLU A 106 11.21 2.08 9.81
N VAL A 107 10.39 1.38 9.03
CA VAL A 107 9.97 1.84 7.71
C VAL A 107 9.06 3.06 7.81
N PHE A 108 8.10 3.05 8.72
CA PHE A 108 7.13 4.13 8.91
C PHE A 108 7.81 5.44 9.30
N GLU A 109 8.74 5.40 10.23
CA GLU A 109 9.49 6.56 10.72
C GLU A 109 10.40 7.19 9.64
N ASN A 110 10.74 6.43 8.60
CA ASN A 110 11.56 6.89 7.49
C ASN A 110 10.76 7.42 6.29
N PHE A 111 9.43 7.43 6.32
CA PHE A 111 8.64 8.18 5.36
C PHE A 111 8.75 9.68 5.60
N SER A 112 8.92 10.45 4.54
CA SER A 112 8.89 11.92 4.61
C SER A 112 7.49 12.44 4.94
N LEU A 113 6.45 11.72 4.52
CA LEU A 113 5.05 12.01 4.80
C LEU A 113 4.25 10.70 4.73
N VAL A 114 3.38 10.52 5.71
CA VAL A 114 2.31 9.52 5.67
C VAL A 114 0.97 10.26 5.62
N ALA A 115 0.31 10.21 4.48
CA ALA A 115 -0.98 10.84 4.26
C ALA A 115 -2.10 9.80 4.41
N ASN A 116 -2.70 9.73 5.59
CA ASN A 116 -3.82 8.82 5.85
C ASN A 116 -5.11 9.38 5.27
N ARG A 117 -5.98 8.47 4.81
CA ARG A 117 -7.29 8.81 4.26
C ARG A 117 -8.38 8.96 5.34
N GLU A 118 -8.07 8.66 6.60
CA GLU A 118 -8.96 8.78 7.74
C GLU A 118 -8.14 8.88 9.06
N ALA A 119 -8.80 9.26 10.15
CA ALA A 119 -8.13 9.57 11.41
C ALA A 119 -7.96 8.36 12.35
N GLU A 120 -8.73 7.30 12.16
CA GLU A 120 -8.73 6.14 13.07
C GLU A 120 -7.41 5.40 13.05
N THR A 121 -6.83 5.24 11.87
CA THR A 121 -5.50 4.64 11.69
C THR A 121 -4.44 5.31 12.55
N GLY A 122 -4.45 6.64 12.66
CA GLY A 122 -3.48 7.36 13.50
C GLY A 122 -3.57 6.97 14.96
N LYS A 123 -4.78 6.74 15.48
CA LYS A 123 -4.99 6.27 16.86
C LYS A 123 -4.43 4.86 17.05
N LEU A 124 -4.74 3.94 16.12
CA LEU A 124 -4.25 2.57 16.18
C LEU A 124 -2.72 2.50 16.14
N LEU A 125 -2.08 3.33 15.33
CA LEU A 125 -0.61 3.41 15.26
C LEU A 125 0.00 3.93 16.58
N ILE A 126 -0.62 4.95 17.19
CA ILE A 126 -0.19 5.46 18.51
C ILE A 126 -0.31 4.37 19.58
N GLU A 127 -1.43 3.64 19.63
CA GLU A 127 -1.63 2.52 20.55
C GLU A 127 -0.60 1.41 20.34
N ASP A 128 -0.20 1.16 19.10
CA ASP A 128 0.87 0.22 18.74
C ASP A 128 2.28 0.79 18.95
N GLY A 129 2.37 2.05 19.40
CA GLY A 129 3.61 2.72 19.79
C GLY A 129 4.46 3.19 18.61
N PHE A 130 3.84 3.54 17.48
CA PHE A 130 4.52 4.22 16.37
C PHE A 130 4.74 5.70 16.67
N ASP A 131 5.84 6.25 16.19
CA ASP A 131 5.97 7.70 16.08
C ASP A 131 5.17 8.18 14.85
N VAL A 132 4.18 9.00 15.10
CA VAL A 132 3.26 9.53 14.07
C VAL A 132 3.54 10.99 13.72
N SER A 133 4.73 11.48 14.01
CA SER A 133 5.12 12.88 13.75
C SER A 133 5.06 13.26 12.27
N ASN A 134 5.31 12.30 11.38
CA ASN A 134 5.24 12.42 9.92
C ASN A 134 3.84 12.14 9.34
N LEU A 135 2.86 11.79 10.18
CA LEU A 135 1.51 11.46 9.75
C LEU A 135 0.63 12.70 9.65
N LYS A 136 -0.14 12.78 8.58
CA LYS A 136 -1.19 13.78 8.35
C LYS A 136 -2.47 13.08 7.91
N ASN A 137 -3.59 13.50 8.48
CA ASN A 137 -4.90 13.00 8.08
C ASN A 137 -5.45 13.87 6.94
N PHE A 138 -5.85 13.20 5.88
CA PHE A 138 -6.47 13.78 4.69
C PHE A 138 -7.77 13.03 4.37
N ALA A 139 -8.38 13.37 3.24
CA ALA A 139 -9.47 12.62 2.66
C ALA A 139 -8.94 11.56 1.68
N CYS A 140 -9.73 10.51 1.46
CA CYS A 140 -9.41 9.54 0.42
C CYS A 140 -9.36 10.24 -0.95
N PRO A 141 -8.32 10.00 -1.78
CA PRO A 141 -8.22 10.57 -3.12
C PRO A 141 -9.41 10.22 -4.03
N ALA A 142 -10.18 9.19 -3.71
CA ALA A 142 -11.40 8.87 -4.41
C ALA A 142 -12.42 10.03 -4.44
N PHE A 143 -12.37 10.95 -3.47
CA PHE A 143 -13.21 12.15 -3.50
C PHE A 143 -12.83 13.17 -4.58
N LEU A 144 -11.66 13.03 -5.18
CA LEU A 144 -11.22 13.84 -6.33
C LEU A 144 -11.75 13.30 -7.66
N PHE A 145 -12.34 12.11 -7.64
CA PHE A 145 -12.87 11.48 -8.83
C PHE A 145 -14.07 12.29 -9.36
N LYS A 146 -14.02 12.63 -10.63
CA LYS A 146 -15.15 13.28 -11.31
C LYS A 146 -16.08 12.18 -11.84
N PRO A 147 -17.34 12.18 -11.46
CA PRO A 147 -18.29 11.22 -11.98
C PRO A 147 -18.43 11.37 -13.50
N ALA A 148 -18.69 10.27 -14.18
CA ALA A 148 -19.05 10.30 -15.59
C ALA A 148 -20.39 11.05 -15.79
N SER A 149 -20.57 11.64 -16.97
CA SER A 149 -21.82 12.29 -17.31
C SER A 149 -22.96 11.29 -17.48
N ASP A 150 -24.20 11.76 -17.39
CA ASP A 150 -25.38 10.91 -17.58
C ASP A 150 -25.38 10.25 -18.97
N ASP A 151 -24.89 10.95 -20.00
CA ASP A 151 -24.78 10.43 -21.35
C ASP A 151 -23.78 9.27 -21.45
N GLU A 152 -22.70 9.31 -20.68
CA GLU A 152 -21.70 8.22 -20.61
C GLU A 152 -22.22 7.04 -19.80
N ILE A 153 -23.02 7.27 -18.77
CA ILE A 153 -23.57 6.23 -17.90
C ILE A 153 -24.78 5.53 -18.54
N ALA A 154 -25.62 6.24 -19.26
CA ALA A 154 -26.88 5.74 -19.81
C ALA A 154 -26.72 4.44 -20.65
N PRO A 155 -25.72 4.31 -21.54
CA PRO A 155 -25.51 3.07 -22.29
C PRO A 155 -25.15 1.88 -21.38
N ILE A 156 -24.40 2.11 -20.30
CA ILE A 156 -24.00 1.10 -19.34
C ILE A 156 -25.23 0.61 -18.57
N LEU A 157 -26.03 1.54 -18.04
CA LEU A 157 -27.26 1.21 -17.33
C LEU A 157 -28.24 0.41 -18.21
N LYS A 158 -28.38 0.80 -19.49
CA LYS A 158 -29.21 0.09 -20.45
C LYS A 158 -28.71 -1.33 -20.71
N LYS A 159 -27.38 -1.50 -20.88
CA LYS A 159 -26.76 -2.81 -21.10
C LYS A 159 -26.98 -3.74 -19.92
N GLU A 160 -26.87 -3.20 -18.69
CA GLU A 160 -27.03 -3.95 -17.44
C GLU A 160 -28.50 -4.07 -17.00
N ASN A 161 -29.47 -3.59 -17.79
CA ASN A 161 -30.90 -3.55 -17.46
C ASN A 161 -31.23 -2.83 -16.14
N ILE A 162 -30.45 -1.79 -15.83
CA ILE A 162 -30.66 -0.98 -14.64
C ILE A 162 -31.52 0.23 -14.98
N ASP A 163 -32.75 0.26 -14.48
CA ASP A 163 -33.65 1.40 -14.63
C ASP A 163 -33.58 2.29 -13.38
N VAL A 164 -32.87 3.40 -13.49
CA VAL A 164 -32.67 4.35 -12.37
C VAL A 164 -33.95 5.07 -11.94
N ASN A 165 -35.00 5.07 -12.77
CA ASN A 165 -36.27 5.74 -12.50
C ASN A 165 -37.23 4.87 -11.70
N LYS A 166 -36.99 3.56 -11.57
CA LYS A 166 -37.77 2.68 -10.71
C LYS A 166 -37.35 2.90 -9.26
N ASN A 167 -38.35 3.10 -8.39
CA ASN A 167 -38.17 3.43 -6.97
C ASN A 167 -37.38 2.37 -6.18
N ASN A 168 -36.68 2.83 -5.15
CA ASN A 168 -36.05 2.02 -4.08
C ASN A 168 -35.00 1.02 -4.54
N LYS A 169 -33.94 1.51 -5.21
CA LYS A 169 -32.75 0.69 -5.45
C LYS A 169 -31.78 0.81 -4.29
N VAL A 170 -31.25 -0.33 -3.88
CA VAL A 170 -30.18 -0.42 -2.90
C VAL A 170 -28.99 -1.09 -3.60
N GLY A 171 -27.88 -0.37 -3.71
CA GLY A 171 -26.62 -0.91 -4.19
C GLY A 171 -25.83 -1.53 -3.04
N PHE A 172 -25.37 -2.76 -3.22
CA PHE A 172 -24.42 -3.40 -2.33
C PHE A 172 -23.08 -3.53 -2.99
N ILE A 173 -22.02 -3.04 -2.32
CA ILE A 173 -20.65 -3.30 -2.70
C ILE A 173 -20.14 -4.36 -1.73
N LEU A 174 -19.91 -5.57 -2.24
CA LEU A 174 -19.30 -6.64 -1.46
C LEU A 174 -17.79 -6.55 -1.64
N CYS A 175 -17.09 -6.35 -0.54
CA CYS A 175 -15.64 -6.35 -0.49
C CYS A 175 -15.20 -7.42 0.50
N GLY A 176 -14.57 -8.49 0.00
CA GLY A 176 -14.04 -9.55 0.84
C GLY A 176 -12.63 -9.91 0.41
N PHE A 177 -11.68 -9.80 1.32
CA PHE A 177 -10.29 -10.13 1.07
C PHE A 177 -9.91 -11.54 1.52
N ASN A 178 -10.70 -12.14 2.39
CA ASN A 178 -10.45 -13.49 2.90
C ASN A 178 -11.73 -14.34 2.83
N MET A 179 -11.82 -15.13 1.78
CA MET A 179 -12.95 -16.03 1.57
C MET A 179 -12.95 -17.27 2.47
N THR A 180 -11.86 -17.53 3.21
CA THR A 180 -11.73 -18.68 4.10
C THR A 180 -12.06 -18.37 5.54
N GLU A 181 -11.87 -17.13 5.99
CA GLU A 181 -12.05 -16.71 7.38
C GLU A 181 -13.22 -15.76 7.61
N ALA A 182 -13.72 -15.15 6.56
CA ALA A 182 -14.88 -14.29 6.66
C ALA A 182 -16.13 -15.06 6.25
N PRO A 183 -16.98 -15.43 7.20
CA PRO A 183 -18.34 -15.82 6.90
C PRO A 183 -19.10 -14.55 6.53
N TYR A 184 -19.11 -14.22 5.25
CA TYR A 184 -19.95 -13.14 4.71
C TYR A 184 -21.27 -13.71 4.22
#